data_95c280903b4487208336476d86ed365c
#
_entry.id   95c280903b4487208336476d86ed365c
#
_cell.length_a   1.000
_cell.length_b   1.000
_cell.length_c   1.000
_cell.angle_alpha   90.00
_cell.angle_beta   90.00
_cell.angle_gamma   90.00
#
_symmetry.space_group_name_H-M   'P 1'
#
loop_
_entity.id
_entity.type
_entity.pdbx_description
1 polymer ?
#
loop_
_entity_poly.entity_id
_entity_poly.type
_entity_poly.pdbx_seq_one_letter_code
_entity_poly.pdbx_strand_id
1 'polypeptide(L)'
;DDGGFGTSAAPIYQLFVEQALALDPRYAVFVTPSRWMAGGKGLDKYRERMLSDKGLRKIVDYPKLYEGFPGVKIRGGISYFLWERDSKGPCAVETIWDGQPTGPSVERNLDTYDVLVRRNEAVPIVDKVRAKKESTLDQRVSSRKPFGLATNFKGKPSKSGLKKPIQLYENQRTGWIERSQ
;
A
#
# COMPACT_ATOMS: atom_id res chain seq x y z
N ASP A 1 -11.52 4.72 -10.93
CA ASP A 1 -10.51 4.90 -11.97
C ASP A 1 -10.67 6.28 -12.57
N ASP A 2 -9.58 7.04 -12.74
CA ASP A 2 -9.56 8.41 -13.24
C ASP A 2 -9.68 8.52 -14.77
N GLY A 3 -10.02 7.41 -15.43
CA GLY A 3 -10.20 7.36 -16.88
C GLY A 3 -8.90 7.45 -17.70
N GLY A 4 -7.75 7.40 -17.05
CA GLY A 4 -6.45 7.46 -17.72
C GLY A 4 -6.22 6.25 -18.63
N PHE A 5 -5.94 6.47 -19.90
CA PHE A 5 -5.49 5.45 -20.83
C PHE A 5 -4.09 4.98 -20.43
N GLY A 6 -3.98 3.75 -19.93
CA GLY A 6 -2.68 3.16 -19.62
C GLY A 6 -2.68 2.30 -18.35
N THR A 7 -1.59 1.59 -18.13
CA THR A 7 -1.38 0.66 -17.01
C THR A 7 -1.28 1.35 -15.63
N SER A 8 -1.64 2.62 -15.50
CA SER A 8 -1.29 3.48 -14.37
C SER A 8 -2.44 4.33 -13.83
N ALA A 9 -3.69 3.99 -14.13
CA ALA A 9 -4.86 4.68 -13.58
C ALA A 9 -4.84 4.70 -12.02
N ALA A 10 -5.12 5.86 -11.44
CA ALA A 10 -5.27 6.00 -10.00
C ALA A 10 -6.70 5.64 -9.58
N PRO A 11 -6.89 5.04 -8.41
CA PRO A 11 -8.23 4.81 -7.88
C PRO A 11 -8.90 6.15 -7.51
N ILE A 12 -10.23 6.16 -7.50
CA ILE A 12 -11.02 7.35 -7.10
C ILE A 12 -11.91 7.09 -5.89
N TYR A 13 -11.97 5.87 -5.35
CA TYR A 13 -12.84 5.55 -4.22
C TYR A 13 -12.54 6.39 -2.98
N GLN A 14 -11.28 6.77 -2.76
CA GLN A 14 -10.87 7.64 -1.65
C GLN A 14 -11.54 9.01 -1.72
N LEU A 15 -11.80 9.54 -2.92
CA LEU A 15 -12.48 10.82 -3.09
C LEU A 15 -13.94 10.74 -2.63
N PHE A 16 -14.62 9.61 -2.85
CA PHE A 16 -15.97 9.39 -2.34
C PHE A 16 -16.00 9.33 -0.81
N VAL A 17 -15.02 8.64 -0.20
CA VAL A 17 -14.89 8.60 1.26
C VAL A 17 -14.65 10.01 1.80
N GLU A 18 -13.71 10.76 1.22
CA GLU A 18 -13.39 12.12 1.64
C GLU A 18 -14.59 13.08 1.53
N GLN A 19 -15.35 12.99 0.43
CA GLN A 19 -16.57 13.79 0.26
C GLN A 19 -17.65 13.42 1.26
N ALA A 20 -17.86 12.14 1.52
CA ALA A 20 -18.84 11.70 2.49
C ALA A 20 -18.48 12.13 3.92
N LEU A 21 -17.22 12.07 4.31
CA LEU A 21 -16.76 12.56 5.61
C LEU A 21 -16.83 14.10 5.71
N ALA A 22 -16.68 14.82 4.59
CA ALA A 22 -16.83 16.27 4.53
C ALA A 22 -18.29 16.74 4.75
N LEU A 23 -19.28 15.85 4.59
CA LEU A 23 -20.67 16.11 4.96
C LEU A 23 -20.91 16.06 6.48
N ASP A 24 -19.87 15.80 7.26
CA ASP A 24 -19.89 15.70 8.72
C ASP A 24 -20.97 14.74 9.28
N PRO A 25 -21.07 13.51 8.76
CA PRO A 25 -22.06 12.55 9.25
C PRO A 25 -21.76 12.16 10.69
N ARG A 26 -22.79 11.77 11.45
CA ARG A 26 -22.57 11.20 12.78
C ARG A 26 -21.86 9.84 12.69
N TYR A 27 -22.24 9.02 11.73
CA TYR A 27 -21.65 7.73 11.41
C TYR A 27 -21.43 7.60 9.92
N ALA A 28 -20.33 6.96 9.54
CA ALA A 28 -20.06 6.57 8.16
C ALA A 28 -19.53 5.14 8.11
N VAL A 29 -20.07 4.33 7.20
CA VAL A 29 -19.62 2.96 6.95
C VAL A 29 -19.30 2.83 5.46
N PHE A 30 -18.11 2.30 5.16
CA PHE A 30 -17.67 2.08 3.79
C PHE A 30 -17.08 0.71 3.62
N VAL A 31 -17.27 0.16 2.41
CA VAL A 31 -16.51 -0.98 1.89
C VAL A 31 -15.59 -0.46 0.80
N THR A 32 -14.29 -0.63 0.98
CA THR A 32 -13.28 -0.10 0.05
C THR A 32 -12.18 -1.13 -0.22
N PRO A 33 -11.48 -1.02 -1.35
CA PRO A 33 -10.25 -1.79 -1.55
C PRO A 33 -9.22 -1.47 -0.47
N SER A 34 -8.57 -2.50 0.09
CA SER A 34 -7.61 -2.36 1.21
C SER A 34 -6.21 -1.89 0.78
N ARG A 35 -5.99 -1.61 -0.51
CA ARG A 35 -4.66 -1.21 -1.02
C ARG A 35 -4.08 0.04 -0.36
N TRP A 36 -4.92 0.94 0.11
CA TRP A 36 -4.48 2.16 0.80
C TRP A 36 -3.70 1.86 2.07
N MET A 37 -3.95 0.74 2.73
CA MET A 37 -3.39 0.40 4.05
C MET A 37 -1.86 0.31 4.05
N ALA A 38 -1.25 -0.16 2.96
CA ALA A 38 0.20 -0.37 2.89
C ALA A 38 0.83 0.06 1.55
N GLY A 39 0.05 0.67 0.64
CA GLY A 39 0.55 1.07 -0.67
C GLY A 39 -0.53 1.68 -1.55
N GLY A 40 -0.38 1.54 -2.87
CA GLY A 40 -1.31 2.08 -3.85
C GLY A 40 -0.86 3.43 -4.40
N LYS A 41 -0.77 3.52 -5.73
CA LYS A 41 -0.40 4.75 -6.43
C LYS A 41 -1.42 5.85 -6.12
N GLY A 42 -0.93 7.00 -5.65
CA GLY A 42 -1.76 8.17 -5.35
C GLY A 42 -2.58 8.07 -4.06
N LEU A 43 -2.34 7.04 -3.23
CA LEU A 43 -3.07 6.84 -1.99
C LEU A 43 -2.30 7.25 -0.72
N ASP A 44 -1.10 7.82 -0.85
CA ASP A 44 -0.25 8.12 0.30
C ASP A 44 -0.89 9.15 1.24
N LYS A 45 -1.42 10.26 0.70
CA LYS A 45 -2.13 11.28 1.48
C LYS A 45 -3.42 10.76 2.11
N TYR A 46 -4.15 9.92 1.36
CA TYR A 46 -5.35 9.28 1.89
C TYR A 46 -5.03 8.34 3.04
N ARG A 47 -3.97 7.53 2.92
CA ARG A 47 -3.47 6.65 3.98
C ARG A 47 -3.08 7.45 5.22
N GLU A 48 -2.27 8.48 5.07
CA GLU A 48 -1.86 9.36 6.18
C GLU A 48 -3.08 9.94 6.92
N ARG A 49 -4.06 10.46 6.18
CA ARG A 49 -5.31 10.95 6.74
C ARG A 49 -6.06 9.86 7.50
N MET A 50 -6.28 8.69 6.90
CA MET A 50 -7.03 7.60 7.53
C MET A 50 -6.34 7.04 8.78
N LEU A 51 -5.01 6.94 8.78
CA LEU A 51 -4.25 6.46 9.93
C LEU A 51 -4.26 7.47 11.10
N SER A 52 -4.31 8.76 10.81
CA SER A 52 -4.35 9.82 11.83
C SER A 52 -5.77 10.14 12.33
N ASP A 53 -6.82 9.70 11.61
CA ASP A 53 -8.20 10.02 11.95
C ASP A 53 -8.71 9.23 13.16
N LYS A 54 -8.90 9.93 14.27
CA LYS A 54 -9.39 9.32 15.53
C LYS A 54 -10.89 9.00 15.53
N GLY A 55 -11.62 9.41 14.51
CA GLY A 55 -13.01 9.00 14.27
C GLY A 55 -13.13 7.60 13.68
N LEU A 56 -12.05 7.03 13.15
CA LEU A 56 -12.02 5.67 12.63
C LEU A 56 -12.07 4.66 13.79
N ARG A 57 -13.21 3.98 13.96
CA ARG A 57 -13.52 3.18 15.15
C ARG A 57 -13.35 1.69 14.95
N LYS A 58 -13.61 1.19 13.75
CA LYS A 58 -13.46 -0.23 13.44
C LYS A 58 -12.99 -0.40 12.00
N ILE A 59 -12.07 -1.33 11.81
CA ILE A 59 -11.66 -1.84 10.49
C ILE A 59 -11.77 -3.37 10.53
N VAL A 60 -12.47 -3.94 9.55
CA VAL A 60 -12.44 -5.38 9.28
C VAL A 60 -11.88 -5.59 7.90
N ASP A 61 -10.75 -6.26 7.83
CA ASP A 61 -9.96 -6.43 6.62
C ASP A 61 -10.02 -7.86 6.07
N TYR A 62 -10.30 -7.99 4.78
CA TYR A 62 -10.32 -9.22 4.01
C TYR A 62 -9.18 -9.20 2.98
N PRO A 63 -7.96 -9.56 3.37
CA PRO A 63 -6.79 -9.44 2.48
C PRO A 63 -6.76 -10.43 1.33
N LYS A 64 -7.48 -11.54 1.45
CA LYS A 64 -7.48 -12.60 0.45
C LYS A 64 -8.30 -12.21 -0.79
N LEU A 65 -7.76 -12.56 -1.93
CA LEU A 65 -8.40 -12.33 -3.21
C LEU A 65 -9.72 -13.12 -3.30
N TYR A 66 -10.78 -12.49 -3.80
CA TYR A 66 -12.13 -13.04 -3.97
C TYR A 66 -12.92 -13.29 -2.67
N GLU A 67 -12.35 -13.11 -1.48
CA GLU A 67 -13.03 -13.44 -0.24
C GLU A 67 -14.19 -12.49 0.06
N GLY A 68 -13.96 -11.18 -0.09
CA GLY A 68 -15.01 -10.19 0.18
C GLY A 68 -16.12 -10.15 -0.87
N PHE A 69 -15.74 -10.34 -2.14
CA PHE A 69 -16.68 -10.40 -3.28
C PHE A 69 -16.33 -11.59 -4.17
N PRO A 70 -17.03 -12.74 -4.01
CA PRO A 70 -16.81 -13.91 -4.85
C PRO A 70 -16.92 -13.58 -6.34
N GLY A 71 -15.95 -14.05 -7.12
CA GLY A 71 -15.90 -13.78 -8.56
C GLY A 71 -15.30 -12.43 -8.97
N VAL A 72 -15.10 -11.50 -8.04
CA VAL A 72 -14.51 -10.19 -8.34
C VAL A 72 -13.06 -10.11 -7.89
N LYS A 73 -12.14 -9.91 -8.83
CA LYS A 73 -10.71 -9.83 -8.56
C LYS A 73 -10.29 -8.47 -8.00
N ILE A 74 -10.26 -8.31 -6.68
CA ILE A 74 -9.77 -7.10 -6.03
C ILE A 74 -8.40 -7.37 -5.43
N ARG A 75 -7.34 -6.93 -6.11
CA ARG A 75 -5.96 -7.11 -5.63
C ARG A 75 -5.72 -6.31 -4.36
N GLY A 76 -5.20 -6.99 -3.34
CA GLY A 76 -4.98 -6.43 -2.01
C GLY A 76 -6.16 -6.62 -1.06
N GLY A 77 -7.27 -7.19 -1.56
CA GLY A 77 -8.47 -7.43 -0.78
C GLY A 77 -9.33 -6.20 -0.58
N ILE A 78 -10.32 -6.33 0.27
CA ILE A 78 -11.25 -5.27 0.67
C ILE A 78 -11.26 -5.13 2.18
N SER A 79 -11.72 -3.99 2.63
CA SER A 79 -12.06 -3.77 4.04
C SER A 79 -13.36 -2.99 4.15
N TYR A 80 -14.10 -3.23 5.22
CA TYR A 80 -15.09 -2.25 5.66
C TYR A 80 -14.60 -1.58 6.93
N PHE A 81 -15.05 -0.33 7.14
CA PHE A 81 -14.72 0.43 8.33
C PHE A 81 -15.93 1.23 8.81
N LEU A 82 -15.97 1.46 10.11
CA LEU A 82 -16.88 2.36 10.79
C LEU A 82 -16.10 3.61 11.21
N TRP A 83 -16.62 4.77 10.82
CA TRP A 83 -16.19 6.07 11.29
C TRP A 83 -17.30 6.71 12.13
N GLU A 84 -16.92 7.38 13.21
CA GLU A 84 -17.84 8.04 14.14
C GLU A 84 -17.30 9.43 14.48
N ARG A 85 -18.12 10.47 14.26
CA ARG A 85 -17.75 11.86 14.46
C ARG A 85 -17.45 12.20 15.92
N ASP A 86 -18.33 11.77 16.81
CA ASP A 86 -18.35 12.21 18.21
C ASP A 86 -17.50 11.31 19.13
N SER A 87 -17.00 10.20 18.63
CA SER A 87 -16.15 9.27 19.36
C SER A 87 -14.72 9.33 18.87
N LYS A 88 -13.79 9.54 19.79
CA LYS A 88 -12.35 9.60 19.48
C LYS A 88 -11.59 8.55 20.30
N GLY A 89 -10.62 7.90 19.66
CA GLY A 89 -9.82 6.90 20.36
C GLY A 89 -9.17 5.86 19.44
N PRO A 90 -8.71 4.74 20.02
CA PRO A 90 -8.12 3.66 19.24
C PRO A 90 -9.15 3.00 18.32
N CYS A 91 -8.68 2.42 17.24
CA CYS A 91 -9.49 1.72 16.26
C CYS A 91 -9.42 0.20 16.52
N ALA A 92 -10.57 -0.45 16.59
CA ALA A 92 -10.66 -1.92 16.65
C ALA A 92 -10.32 -2.50 15.27
N VAL A 93 -9.23 -3.26 15.18
CA VAL A 93 -8.76 -3.88 13.94
C VAL A 93 -8.96 -5.39 14.00
N GLU A 94 -9.56 -5.93 12.96
CA GLU A 94 -9.80 -7.36 12.78
C GLU A 94 -9.44 -7.78 11.36
N THR A 95 -8.84 -8.97 11.20
CA THR A 95 -8.52 -9.54 9.90
C THR A 95 -9.24 -10.87 9.73
N ILE A 96 -9.91 -11.02 8.60
CA ILE A 96 -10.60 -12.26 8.21
C ILE A 96 -9.77 -12.98 7.15
N TRP A 97 -9.62 -14.28 7.30
CA TRP A 97 -8.94 -15.14 6.34
C TRP A 97 -9.68 -16.47 6.25
N ASP A 98 -10.07 -16.86 5.06
CA ASP A 98 -10.90 -18.05 4.80
C ASP A 98 -12.21 -18.04 5.61
N GLY A 99 -12.86 -16.87 5.67
CA GLY A 99 -14.14 -16.68 6.35
C GLY A 99 -14.05 -16.68 7.88
N GLN A 100 -12.83 -16.76 8.44
CA GLN A 100 -12.62 -16.80 9.89
C GLN A 100 -11.69 -15.66 10.35
N PRO A 101 -11.92 -15.08 11.53
CA PRO A 101 -10.97 -14.16 12.14
C PRO A 101 -9.60 -14.85 12.33
N THR A 102 -8.51 -14.16 11.99
CA THR A 102 -7.15 -14.67 12.24
C THR A 102 -6.76 -14.61 13.72
N GLY A 103 -7.51 -13.86 14.52
CA GLY A 103 -7.34 -13.67 15.95
C GLY A 103 -8.38 -12.70 16.48
N PRO A 104 -8.31 -12.33 17.76
CA PRO A 104 -9.24 -11.36 18.33
C PRO A 104 -9.11 -9.99 17.70
N SER A 105 -10.22 -9.23 17.70
CA SER A 105 -10.18 -7.80 17.40
C SER A 105 -9.32 -7.06 18.43
N VAL A 106 -8.42 -6.21 17.97
CA VAL A 106 -7.48 -5.49 18.83
C VAL A 106 -7.63 -3.99 18.63
N GLU A 107 -7.79 -3.24 19.71
CA GLU A 107 -7.79 -1.79 19.69
C GLU A 107 -6.37 -1.25 19.50
N ARG A 108 -6.16 -0.40 18.49
CA ARG A 108 -4.85 0.10 18.09
C ARG A 108 -4.90 1.59 17.76
N ASN A 109 -3.83 2.30 18.10
CA ASN A 109 -3.53 3.60 17.51
C ASN A 109 -2.93 3.37 16.12
N LEU A 110 -3.66 3.77 15.08
CA LEU A 110 -3.28 3.48 13.69
C LEU A 110 -2.09 4.34 13.22
N ASP A 111 -1.88 5.50 13.83
CA ASP A 111 -0.80 6.45 13.55
C ASP A 111 0.57 6.04 14.11
N THR A 112 0.67 4.85 14.72
CA THR A 112 1.96 4.30 15.23
C THR A 112 2.95 4.01 14.09
N TYR A 113 2.45 3.72 12.89
CA TYR A 113 3.25 3.39 11.71
C TYR A 113 2.75 4.20 10.50
N ASP A 114 3.60 4.34 9.50
CA ASP A 114 3.32 4.95 8.19
C ASP A 114 2.41 4.09 7.29
N VAL A 115 2.21 2.84 7.68
CA VAL A 115 1.31 1.87 7.03
C VAL A 115 0.47 1.14 8.08
N LEU A 116 -0.69 0.64 7.70
CA LEU A 116 -1.44 -0.26 8.56
C LEU A 116 -0.82 -1.66 8.53
N VAL A 117 -0.29 -2.12 9.67
CA VAL A 117 0.08 -3.52 9.86
C VAL A 117 -1.21 -4.33 9.90
N ARG A 118 -1.54 -5.02 8.82
CA ARG A 118 -2.87 -5.61 8.60
C ARG A 118 -3.21 -6.75 9.57
N ARG A 119 -2.22 -7.52 10.00
CA ARG A 119 -2.39 -8.61 10.96
C ARG A 119 -1.97 -8.20 12.35
N ASN A 120 -2.84 -8.37 13.34
CA ASN A 120 -2.56 -8.01 14.72
C ASN A 120 -1.36 -8.77 15.29
N GLU A 121 -1.20 -10.04 14.95
CA GLU A 121 -0.10 -10.89 15.38
C GLU A 121 1.27 -10.45 14.84
N ALA A 122 1.29 -9.69 13.75
CA ALA A 122 2.52 -9.14 13.20
C ALA A 122 3.02 -7.87 13.93
N VAL A 123 2.14 -7.17 14.64
CA VAL A 123 2.48 -5.93 15.34
C VAL A 123 3.66 -6.10 16.31
N PRO A 124 3.64 -7.07 17.25
CA PRO A 124 4.76 -7.25 18.19
C PRO A 124 6.07 -7.67 17.48
N ILE A 125 6.01 -8.26 16.30
CA ILE A 125 7.19 -8.58 15.50
C ILE A 125 7.79 -7.29 14.93
N VAL A 126 6.95 -6.42 14.35
CA VAL A 126 7.37 -5.12 13.82
C VAL A 126 7.98 -4.26 14.94
N ASP A 127 7.36 -4.23 16.12
CA ASP A 127 7.86 -3.49 17.26
C ASP A 127 9.24 -3.97 17.71
N LYS A 128 9.45 -5.28 17.78
CA LYS A 128 10.77 -5.87 18.11
C LYS A 128 11.86 -5.45 17.10
N VAL A 129 11.52 -5.44 15.82
CA VAL A 129 12.46 -5.01 14.77
C VAL A 129 12.75 -3.52 14.90
N ARG A 130 11.73 -2.68 15.04
CA ARG A 130 11.87 -1.22 15.18
C ARG A 130 12.64 -0.82 16.45
N ALA A 131 12.48 -1.57 17.54
CA ALA A 131 13.21 -1.34 18.78
C ALA A 131 14.74 -1.46 18.64
N LYS A 132 15.23 -2.16 17.60
CA LYS A 132 16.66 -2.24 17.29
C LYS A 132 17.25 -0.95 16.75
N LYS A 133 16.41 -0.04 16.23
CA LYS A 133 16.83 1.25 15.65
C LYS A 133 17.90 1.14 14.57
N GLU A 134 17.93 0.02 13.87
CA GLU A 134 18.85 -0.21 12.76
C GLU A 134 18.39 0.56 11.52
N SER A 135 19.34 0.97 10.67
CA SER A 135 19.01 1.57 9.37
C SER A 135 18.34 0.54 8.48
N THR A 136 17.23 0.93 7.88
CA THR A 136 16.40 0.05 7.04
C THR A 136 16.96 -0.05 5.62
N LEU A 137 16.67 -1.16 4.94
CA LEU A 137 17.16 -1.42 3.57
C LEU A 137 16.54 -0.48 2.52
N ASP A 138 15.38 0.13 2.80
CA ASP A 138 14.73 1.10 1.92
C ASP A 138 15.63 2.30 1.59
N GLN A 139 16.52 2.68 2.51
CA GLN A 139 17.54 3.73 2.28
C GLN A 139 18.61 3.31 1.25
N ARG A 140 18.75 2.02 0.99
CA ARG A 140 19.77 1.43 0.11
C ARG A 140 19.20 0.80 -1.15
N VAL A 141 17.89 0.64 -1.23
CA VAL A 141 17.18 -0.02 -2.34
C VAL A 141 16.25 0.98 -3.02
N SER A 142 16.49 1.22 -4.29
CA SER A 142 15.61 2.04 -5.10
C SER A 142 14.27 1.34 -5.33
N SER A 143 13.17 2.03 -5.05
CA SER A 143 11.82 1.47 -5.17
C SER A 143 11.39 1.23 -6.63
N ARG A 144 11.87 2.01 -7.58
CA ARG A 144 11.53 1.94 -9.00
C ARG A 144 12.64 2.53 -9.87
N LYS A 145 12.80 1.95 -11.06
CA LYS A 145 13.72 2.43 -12.10
C LYS A 145 15.10 2.78 -11.53
N PRO A 146 15.77 1.83 -10.83
CA PRO A 146 17.16 2.05 -10.45
C PRO A 146 17.91 2.43 -11.71
N PHE A 147 18.77 3.42 -11.64
CA PHE A 147 19.49 3.97 -12.81
C PHE A 147 18.62 4.68 -13.86
N GLY A 148 17.37 5.03 -13.56
CA GLY A 148 16.45 5.71 -14.50
C GLY A 148 15.94 4.84 -15.66
N LEU A 149 16.27 3.55 -15.70
CA LEU A 149 15.92 2.65 -16.80
C LEU A 149 14.48 2.14 -16.64
N ALA A 150 13.71 2.14 -17.74
CA ALA A 150 12.39 1.53 -17.78
C ALA A 150 12.49 -0.01 -17.78
N THR A 151 11.44 -0.70 -17.31
CA THR A 151 11.42 -2.17 -17.21
C THR A 151 11.60 -2.88 -18.56
N ASN A 152 11.21 -2.22 -19.65
CA ASN A 152 11.35 -2.71 -21.02
C ASN A 152 12.58 -2.16 -21.74
N PHE A 153 13.46 -1.47 -21.04
CA PHE A 153 14.71 -0.96 -21.61
C PHE A 153 15.58 -2.15 -22.06
N LYS A 154 16.21 -2.00 -23.22
CA LYS A 154 17.13 -2.99 -23.78
C LYS A 154 18.47 -2.34 -24.05
N GLY A 155 19.52 -2.88 -23.47
CA GLY A 155 20.89 -2.48 -23.74
C GLY A 155 21.31 -2.80 -25.18
N LYS A 156 22.37 -2.14 -25.66
CA LYS A 156 22.98 -2.46 -26.96
C LYS A 156 23.56 -3.87 -26.93
N PRO A 157 23.56 -4.61 -28.08
CA PRO A 157 24.09 -5.96 -28.12
C PRO A 157 25.60 -6.01 -28.00
N SER A 158 26.32 -4.90 -28.27
CA SER A 158 27.77 -4.81 -28.19
C SER A 158 28.26 -3.51 -27.57
N LYS A 159 29.53 -3.48 -27.17
CA LYS A 159 30.22 -2.30 -26.64
C LYS A 159 30.50 -1.22 -27.70
N SER A 160 30.37 -1.57 -28.99
CA SER A 160 30.73 -0.68 -30.09
C SER A 160 29.99 0.64 -30.03
N GLY A 161 30.72 1.76 -30.17
CA GLY A 161 30.17 3.09 -30.12
C GLY A 161 29.79 3.62 -28.71
N LEU A 162 30.20 2.92 -27.66
CA LEU A 162 30.09 3.40 -26.28
C LEU A 162 31.46 3.88 -25.77
N LYS A 163 31.48 5.06 -25.12
CA LYS A 163 32.73 5.63 -24.54
C LYS A 163 33.07 5.01 -23.18
N LYS A 164 32.06 4.80 -22.34
CA LYS A 164 32.20 4.21 -21.02
C LYS A 164 31.14 3.09 -20.85
N PRO A 165 31.37 1.92 -21.51
CA PRO A 165 30.38 0.84 -21.52
C PRO A 165 30.25 0.18 -20.16
N ILE A 166 29.01 0.04 -19.68
CA ILE A 166 28.65 -0.79 -18.53
C ILE A 166 27.84 -1.97 -19.03
N GLN A 167 28.14 -3.14 -18.53
CA GLN A 167 27.34 -4.32 -18.80
C GLN A 167 26.04 -4.28 -18.02
N LEU A 168 24.92 -4.45 -18.72
CA LEU A 168 23.58 -4.51 -18.18
C LEU A 168 23.11 -5.96 -18.20
N TYR A 169 22.75 -6.48 -17.03
CA TYR A 169 22.12 -7.80 -16.90
C TYR A 169 20.61 -7.62 -17.02
N GLU A 170 20.03 -8.16 -18.08
CA GLU A 170 18.61 -8.10 -18.37
C GLU A 170 17.95 -9.47 -18.15
N ASN A 171 16.62 -9.52 -18.20
CA ASN A 171 15.94 -10.80 -18.18
C ASN A 171 16.31 -11.63 -19.42
N GLN A 172 16.92 -12.79 -19.22
CA GLN A 172 17.36 -13.78 -20.23
C GLN A 172 18.49 -13.32 -21.18
N ARG A 173 19.12 -12.14 -20.99
CA ARG A 173 20.23 -11.70 -21.82
C ARG A 173 21.09 -10.66 -21.09
N THR A 174 22.25 -10.37 -21.69
CA THR A 174 23.10 -9.23 -21.32
C THR A 174 23.11 -8.19 -22.42
N GLY A 175 23.22 -6.92 -22.05
CA GLY A 175 23.38 -5.81 -22.96
C GLY A 175 24.44 -4.83 -22.48
N TRP A 176 24.62 -3.74 -23.18
CA TRP A 176 25.57 -2.67 -22.88
C TRP A 176 24.89 -1.31 -22.89
N ILE A 177 25.27 -0.46 -21.98
CA ILE A 177 24.76 0.91 -21.83
C ILE A 177 25.92 1.87 -21.61
N GLU A 178 25.77 3.10 -22.06
CA GLU A 178 26.69 4.18 -21.71
C GLU A 178 26.51 4.58 -20.26
N ARG A 179 27.61 4.71 -19.51
CA ARG A 179 27.56 5.30 -18.17
C ARG A 179 27.25 6.79 -18.32
N SER A 180 26.06 7.22 -17.90
CA SER A 180 25.80 8.65 -17.71
C SER A 180 26.69 9.22 -16.60
N GLN A 181 27.19 10.43 -16.79
CA GLN A 181 27.96 11.14 -15.76
C GLN A 181 27.12 11.46 -14.55
#